data_2072c8302db1a4631ff29333a90e3b5a
#
_entry.id   2072c8302db1a4631ff29333a90e3b5a
#
_cell.length_a   1.000
_cell.length_b   1.000
_cell.length_c   1.000
_cell.angle_alpha   90.00
_cell.angle_beta   90.00
_cell.angle_gamma   90.00
#
_symmetry.space_group_name_H-M   'P 1'
#
loop_
_entity.id
_entity.type
_entity.pdbx_description
1 polymer ?
#
loop_
_entity_poly.entity_id
_entity_poly.type
_entity_poly.pdbx_seq_one_letter_code
_entity_poly.pdbx_strand_id
1 'polypeptide(L)'
;MSWADEAGLVELPGGVRVRGRRLGAPASPADRAVVLGSGPLPPWPARRVRWPDFWVPLDRDDVLAALTEALDRARAGELVEVACRGGVGRTGTALAALAVLDGVPADDAVRWIRERYSPRAVETPWQRRWLRTLGLADRRHTG
;
A
#
# COMPACT_ATOMS: atom_id res chain seq x y z
N MET A 1 16.53 -10.13 8.87
CA MET A 1 16.49 -8.78 9.43
C MET A 1 15.03 -8.39 9.67
N SER A 2 14.72 -7.74 10.76
CA SER A 2 13.34 -7.34 11.06
C SER A 2 13.25 -5.82 11.17
N TRP A 3 12.05 -5.28 10.99
CA TRP A 3 11.78 -3.85 11.13
C TRP A 3 11.04 -3.56 12.44
N ALA A 4 11.47 -4.14 13.55
CA ALA A 4 10.71 -4.08 14.81
C ALA A 4 10.30 -2.66 15.23
N ASP A 5 11.17 -1.67 15.01
CA ASP A 5 10.95 -0.28 15.43
C ASP A 5 11.01 0.70 14.25
N GLU A 6 10.81 0.23 13.04
CA GLU A 6 10.87 1.07 11.84
C GLU A 6 9.66 1.98 11.74
N ALA A 7 9.87 3.25 11.36
CA ALA A 7 8.77 4.18 11.13
C ALA A 7 7.94 3.76 9.92
N GLY A 8 6.64 3.95 9.98
CA GLY A 8 5.73 3.66 8.87
C GLY A 8 5.29 2.21 8.76
N LEU A 9 5.61 1.38 9.74
CA LEU A 9 5.15 -0.02 9.74
C LEU A 9 3.66 -0.11 10.02
N VAL A 10 2.98 -0.92 9.21
CA VAL A 10 1.57 -1.25 9.39
C VAL A 10 1.45 -2.77 9.49
N GLU A 11 0.86 -3.26 10.56
CA GLU A 11 0.55 -4.68 10.70
C GLU A 11 -0.82 -4.94 10.09
N LEU A 12 -0.85 -5.82 9.08
CA LEU A 12 -2.08 -6.21 8.41
C LEU A 12 -2.84 -7.24 9.24
N PRO A 13 -4.16 -7.46 8.96
CA PRO A 13 -4.97 -8.40 9.77
C PRO A 13 -4.37 -9.78 9.93
N GLY A 14 -3.69 -10.30 8.91
CA GLY A 14 -3.03 -11.62 8.97
C GLY A 14 -1.72 -11.65 9.74
N GLY A 15 -1.26 -10.51 10.28
CA GLY A 15 -0.07 -10.43 11.11
C GLY A 15 1.21 -10.00 10.41
N VAL A 16 1.23 -9.93 9.07
CA VAL A 16 2.41 -9.45 8.34
C VAL A 16 2.50 -7.94 8.42
N ARG A 17 3.73 -7.42 8.35
CA ARG A 17 3.99 -5.98 8.40
C ARG A 17 4.48 -5.49 7.05
N VAL A 18 3.99 -4.31 6.64
CA VAL A 18 4.40 -3.62 5.43
C VAL A 18 4.78 -2.19 5.82
N ARG A 19 5.85 -1.67 5.23
CA ARG A 19 6.28 -0.29 5.53
C ARG A 19 5.75 0.67 4.48
N GLY A 20 5.12 1.75 4.93
CA GLY A 20 4.84 2.91 4.11
C GLY A 20 5.95 3.93 4.26
N ARG A 21 6.34 4.62 3.16
CA ARG A 21 7.47 5.53 3.22
C ARG A 21 7.37 6.64 2.18
N ARG A 22 7.95 7.79 2.51
CA ARG A 22 8.19 8.85 1.54
C ARG A 22 9.48 8.55 0.79
N LEU A 23 9.43 8.61 -0.54
CA LEU A 23 10.63 8.42 -1.38
C LEU A 23 11.67 9.50 -1.06
N GLY A 24 12.93 9.08 -0.98
CA GLY A 24 14.05 9.96 -0.63
C GLY A 24 14.29 10.11 0.86
N ALA A 25 13.36 9.69 1.73
CA ALA A 25 13.60 9.69 3.16
C ALA A 25 14.61 8.60 3.54
N PRO A 26 15.51 8.86 4.52
CA PRO A 26 16.40 7.81 5.01
C PRO A 26 15.58 6.64 5.57
N ALA A 27 16.01 5.42 5.26
CA ALA A 27 15.31 4.22 5.71
C ALA A 27 16.24 3.00 5.68
N SER A 28 15.95 2.03 6.54
CA SER A 28 16.60 0.73 6.49
C SER A 28 16.24 0.02 5.18
N PRO A 29 17.12 -0.84 4.65
CA PRO A 29 16.83 -1.55 3.40
C PRO A 29 15.56 -2.40 3.49
N ALA A 30 14.84 -2.46 2.37
CA ALA A 30 13.75 -3.41 2.16
C ALA A 30 14.22 -4.50 1.20
N ASP A 31 13.51 -5.63 1.19
CA ASP A 31 13.74 -6.66 0.17
C ASP A 31 13.08 -6.29 -1.14
N ARG A 32 11.98 -5.50 -1.07
CA ARG A 32 11.18 -5.14 -2.24
C ARG A 32 10.37 -3.89 -1.96
N ALA A 33 10.20 -3.06 -2.99
CA ALA A 33 9.35 -1.87 -2.92
C ALA A 33 8.35 -1.85 -4.06
N VAL A 34 7.16 -1.33 -3.77
CA VAL A 34 6.21 -0.87 -4.80
C VAL A 34 6.24 0.65 -4.76
N VAL A 35 6.63 1.26 -5.88
CA VAL A 35 6.76 2.72 -6.01
C VAL A 35 5.56 3.27 -6.77
N LEU A 36 4.80 4.14 -6.12
CA LEU A 36 3.54 4.67 -6.65
C LEU A 36 3.80 6.01 -7.32
N GLY A 37 3.82 5.98 -8.65
CA GLY A 37 4.06 7.18 -9.45
C GLY A 37 5.53 7.50 -9.63
N SER A 38 5.83 8.77 -9.89
CA SER A 38 7.20 9.24 -10.15
C SER A 38 8.01 9.45 -8.87
N GLY A 39 9.29 9.61 -9.02
CA GLY A 39 10.22 9.87 -7.93
C GLY A 39 11.43 8.95 -8.01
N PRO A 40 12.45 9.17 -7.17
CA PRO A 40 13.65 8.35 -7.19
C PRO A 40 13.35 6.93 -6.72
N LEU A 41 13.89 5.93 -7.43
CA LEU A 41 13.79 4.54 -6.98
C LEU A 41 14.76 4.33 -5.81
N PRO A 42 14.37 3.49 -4.83
CA PRO A 42 15.30 3.10 -3.77
C PRO A 42 16.42 2.21 -4.32
N PRO A 43 17.52 2.01 -3.57
CA PRO A 43 18.64 1.16 -4.02
C PRO A 43 18.38 -0.34 -3.91
N TRP A 44 17.17 -0.75 -3.53
CA TRP A 44 16.76 -2.16 -3.49
C TRP A 44 15.74 -2.45 -4.59
N PRO A 45 15.42 -3.73 -4.87
CA PRO A 45 14.45 -4.09 -5.92
C PRO A 45 13.13 -3.36 -5.75
N ALA A 46 12.65 -2.76 -6.85
CA ALA A 46 11.44 -1.95 -6.82
C ALA A 46 10.63 -2.14 -8.11
N ARG A 47 9.31 -2.15 -7.97
CA ARG A 47 8.36 -2.14 -9.08
C ARG A 47 7.61 -0.83 -9.07
N ARG A 48 7.68 -0.08 -10.16
CA ARG A 48 6.95 1.18 -10.33
C ARG A 48 5.58 0.91 -10.95
N VAL A 49 4.55 1.55 -10.39
CA VAL A 49 3.20 1.53 -10.97
C VAL A 49 2.77 2.96 -11.29
N ARG A 50 1.90 3.13 -12.30
CA ARG A 50 1.42 4.45 -12.71
C ARG A 50 0.32 4.92 -11.76
N TRP A 51 0.64 5.96 -11.01
CA TRP A 51 -0.30 6.52 -10.05
C TRP A 51 -0.03 8.01 -9.88
N PRO A 52 -0.74 8.87 -10.61
CA PRO A 52 -0.56 10.32 -10.49
C PRO A 52 -0.93 10.81 -9.09
N ASP A 53 -0.23 11.87 -8.64
CA ASP A 53 -0.47 12.44 -7.32
C ASP A 53 -1.94 12.89 -7.18
N PHE A 54 -2.50 12.70 -6.00
CA PHE A 54 -3.89 12.99 -5.68
C PHE A 54 -4.92 12.24 -6.54
N TRP A 55 -4.50 11.24 -7.29
CA TRP A 55 -5.36 10.50 -8.20
C TRP A 55 -5.45 9.02 -7.81
N VAL A 56 -6.08 8.24 -8.67
CA VAL A 56 -6.19 6.78 -8.56
C VAL A 56 -5.21 6.12 -9.54
N PRO A 57 -4.94 4.82 -9.40
CA PRO A 57 -4.09 4.12 -10.37
C PRO A 57 -4.64 4.25 -11.79
N LEU A 58 -3.74 4.48 -12.76
CA LEU A 58 -4.12 4.55 -14.17
C LEU A 58 -4.38 3.16 -14.76
N ASP A 59 -3.68 2.15 -14.27
CA ASP A 59 -3.86 0.76 -14.67
C ASP A 59 -4.21 -0.06 -13.42
N ARG A 60 -5.50 -0.31 -13.26
CA ARG A 60 -6.02 -1.03 -12.10
C ARG A 60 -5.43 -2.43 -11.98
N ASP A 61 -5.38 -3.17 -13.10
CA ASP A 61 -4.90 -4.55 -13.08
C ASP A 61 -3.42 -4.63 -12.73
N ASP A 62 -2.61 -3.71 -13.26
CA ASP A 62 -1.18 -3.65 -12.92
C ASP A 62 -0.96 -3.36 -11.45
N VAL A 63 -1.68 -2.40 -10.89
CA VAL A 63 -1.56 -2.06 -9.47
C VAL A 63 -2.01 -3.21 -8.59
N LEU A 64 -3.14 -3.83 -8.90
CA LEU A 64 -3.62 -4.97 -8.11
C LEU A 64 -2.66 -6.15 -8.19
N ALA A 65 -2.07 -6.41 -9.36
CA ALA A 65 -1.05 -7.45 -9.50
C ALA A 65 0.18 -7.12 -8.63
N ALA A 66 0.62 -5.87 -8.64
CA ALA A 66 1.77 -5.44 -7.83
C ALA A 66 1.48 -5.56 -6.33
N LEU A 67 0.29 -5.14 -5.89
CA LEU A 67 -0.08 -5.22 -4.47
C LEU A 67 -0.31 -6.65 -4.02
N THR A 68 -0.90 -7.49 -4.85
CA THR A 68 -1.08 -8.91 -4.55
C THR A 68 0.27 -9.61 -4.41
N GLU A 69 1.20 -9.34 -5.33
CA GLU A 69 2.57 -9.86 -5.24
C GLU A 69 3.25 -9.37 -3.96
N ALA A 70 3.12 -8.09 -3.64
CA ALA A 70 3.70 -7.51 -2.43
C ALA A 70 3.18 -8.22 -1.17
N LEU A 71 1.88 -8.47 -1.11
CA LEU A 71 1.28 -9.17 0.02
C LEU A 71 1.80 -10.61 0.13
N ASP A 72 1.87 -11.33 -0.99
CA ASP A 72 2.39 -12.69 -1.01
C ASP A 72 3.85 -12.74 -0.55
N ARG A 73 4.67 -11.78 -0.99
CA ARG A 73 6.08 -11.68 -0.58
C ARG A 73 6.21 -11.38 0.91
N ALA A 74 5.38 -10.47 1.44
CA ALA A 74 5.38 -10.17 2.86
C ALA A 74 5.00 -11.40 3.68
N ARG A 75 4.00 -12.16 3.22
CA ARG A 75 3.60 -13.43 3.86
C ARG A 75 4.70 -14.47 3.83
N ALA A 76 5.58 -14.42 2.82
CA ALA A 76 6.74 -15.31 2.71
C ALA A 76 7.92 -14.84 3.57
N GLY A 77 7.80 -13.73 4.29
CA GLY A 77 8.82 -13.24 5.21
C GLY A 77 9.71 -12.14 4.66
N GLU A 78 9.46 -11.65 3.43
CA GLU A 78 10.23 -10.55 2.86
C GLU A 78 9.82 -9.22 3.52
N LEU A 79 10.79 -8.30 3.59
CA LEU A 79 10.55 -6.93 4.05
C LEU A 79 10.08 -6.08 2.87
N VAL A 80 8.76 -5.83 2.81
CA VAL A 80 8.13 -5.14 1.68
C VAL A 80 7.73 -3.73 2.08
N GLU A 81 7.99 -2.76 1.20
CA GLU A 81 7.55 -1.38 1.41
C GLU A 81 6.68 -0.90 0.25
N VAL A 82 5.85 0.10 0.54
CA VAL A 82 5.09 0.86 -0.43
C VAL A 82 5.46 2.32 -0.26
N ALA A 83 5.83 3.00 -1.34
CA ALA A 83 6.34 4.36 -1.24
C ALA A 83 5.83 5.25 -2.38
N CYS A 84 5.66 6.54 -2.08
CA CYS A 84 5.39 7.58 -3.06
C CYS A 84 6.15 8.85 -2.67
N ARG A 85 6.08 9.90 -3.50
CA ARG A 85 6.82 11.14 -3.20
C ARG A 85 6.47 11.73 -1.85
N GLY A 86 5.19 11.81 -1.50
CA GLY A 86 4.75 12.39 -0.23
C GLY A 86 4.66 11.38 0.91
N GLY A 87 4.54 10.10 0.61
CA GLY A 87 4.45 9.04 1.62
C GLY A 87 3.14 9.02 2.41
N VAL A 88 2.11 9.74 1.98
CA VAL A 88 0.85 9.88 2.72
C VAL A 88 -0.35 9.42 1.90
N GLY A 89 -0.74 10.18 0.85
CA GLY A 89 -1.99 9.94 0.13
C GLY A 89 -2.01 8.65 -0.66
N ARG A 90 -1.14 8.55 -1.66
CA ARG A 90 -1.04 7.35 -2.51
C ARG A 90 -0.55 6.16 -1.70
N THR A 91 0.47 6.36 -0.87
CA THR A 91 1.00 5.31 0.01
C THR A 91 -0.08 4.82 0.96
N GLY A 92 -0.81 5.74 1.62
CA GLY A 92 -1.91 5.37 2.51
C GLY A 92 -3.02 4.63 1.78
N THR A 93 -3.36 5.04 0.56
CA THR A 93 -4.38 4.37 -0.25
C THR A 93 -3.93 2.95 -0.62
N ALA A 94 -2.67 2.77 -1.02
CA ALA A 94 -2.14 1.44 -1.35
C ALA A 94 -2.07 0.54 -0.12
N LEU A 95 -1.67 1.07 1.04
CA LEU A 95 -1.67 0.31 2.28
C LEU A 95 -3.09 -0.11 2.69
N ALA A 96 -4.07 0.79 2.50
CA ALA A 96 -5.48 0.45 2.73
C ALA A 96 -5.94 -0.65 1.77
N ALA A 97 -5.51 -0.60 0.51
CA ALA A 97 -5.82 -1.65 -0.46
C ALA A 97 -5.23 -3.00 -0.03
N LEU A 98 -3.99 -3.01 0.46
CA LEU A 98 -3.38 -4.23 1.01
C LEU A 98 -4.20 -4.77 2.19
N ALA A 99 -4.69 -3.89 3.05
CA ALA A 99 -5.54 -4.28 4.17
C ALA A 99 -6.85 -4.94 3.68
N VAL A 100 -7.46 -4.38 2.63
CA VAL A 100 -8.67 -4.99 2.04
C VAL A 100 -8.35 -6.37 1.47
N LEU A 101 -7.24 -6.51 0.75
CA LEU A 101 -6.80 -7.80 0.21
C LEU A 101 -6.53 -8.81 1.33
N ASP A 102 -6.17 -8.34 2.51
CA ASP A 102 -5.86 -9.18 3.68
C ASP A 102 -7.05 -9.34 4.65
N GLY A 103 -8.24 -8.85 4.29
CA GLY A 103 -9.47 -9.13 5.01
C GLY A 103 -10.23 -7.96 5.63
N VAL A 104 -9.71 -6.73 5.59
CA VAL A 104 -10.44 -5.57 6.08
C VAL A 104 -11.59 -5.26 5.12
N PRO A 105 -12.83 -5.07 5.61
CA PRO A 105 -13.92 -4.65 4.73
C PRO A 105 -13.59 -3.33 4.02
N ALA A 106 -13.89 -3.24 2.72
CA ALA A 106 -13.54 -2.07 1.92
C ALA A 106 -14.12 -0.77 2.49
N ASP A 107 -15.32 -0.83 3.06
CA ASP A 107 -15.96 0.34 3.66
C ASP A 107 -15.24 0.83 4.93
N ASP A 108 -14.47 0.00 5.56
CA ASP A 108 -13.71 0.33 6.78
C ASP A 108 -12.26 0.72 6.50
N ALA A 109 -11.79 0.53 5.27
CA ALA A 109 -10.36 0.63 4.93
C ALA A 109 -9.77 2.01 5.21
N VAL A 110 -10.49 3.09 4.91
CA VAL A 110 -10.00 4.45 5.14
C VAL A 110 -9.80 4.71 6.62
N ARG A 111 -10.81 4.41 7.45
CA ARG A 111 -10.71 4.58 8.90
C ARG A 111 -9.58 3.71 9.45
N TRP A 112 -9.52 2.47 9.00
CA TRP A 112 -8.53 1.49 9.45
C TRP A 112 -7.09 1.99 9.23
N ILE A 113 -6.80 2.49 8.02
CA ILE A 113 -5.43 2.94 7.70
C ILE A 113 -5.11 4.29 8.37
N ARG A 114 -6.09 5.16 8.54
CA ARG A 114 -5.88 6.43 9.23
C ARG A 114 -5.54 6.26 10.70
N GLU A 115 -6.03 5.21 11.32
CA GLU A 115 -5.71 4.89 12.72
C GLU A 115 -4.32 4.26 12.86
N ARG A 116 -3.79 3.64 11.82
CA ARG A 116 -2.58 2.81 11.89
C ARG A 116 -1.37 3.38 11.16
N TYR A 117 -1.59 4.22 10.16
CA TYR A 117 -0.50 4.79 9.38
C TYR A 117 -0.42 6.31 9.52
N SER A 118 -1.44 7.01 9.06
CA SER A 118 -1.50 8.47 9.10
C SER A 118 -2.95 8.92 9.08
N PRO A 119 -3.34 9.91 9.91
CA PRO A 119 -4.70 10.46 9.86
C PRO A 119 -4.99 11.16 8.53
N ARG A 120 -3.96 11.42 7.71
CA ARG A 120 -4.08 12.06 6.40
C ARG A 120 -4.02 11.06 5.25
N ALA A 121 -3.92 9.76 5.52
CA ALA A 121 -3.95 8.73 4.49
C ALA A 121 -5.28 8.80 3.72
N VAL A 122 -5.22 8.53 2.41
CA VAL A 122 -6.37 8.63 1.50
C VAL A 122 -6.86 10.08 1.41
N GLU A 123 -6.20 10.86 0.56
CA GLU A 123 -6.37 12.32 0.53
C GLU A 123 -7.60 12.79 -0.26
N THR A 124 -8.13 11.98 -1.18
CA THR A 124 -9.18 12.44 -2.09
C THR A 124 -10.41 11.53 -2.08
N PRO A 125 -11.62 12.08 -2.43
CA PRO A 125 -12.84 11.26 -2.52
C PRO A 125 -12.74 10.15 -3.57
N TRP A 126 -12.02 10.37 -4.68
CA TRP A 126 -11.86 9.33 -5.72
C TRP A 126 -10.93 8.22 -5.28
N GLN A 127 -9.92 8.49 -4.46
CA GLN A 127 -9.11 7.45 -3.83
C GLN A 127 -9.97 6.58 -2.90
N ARG A 128 -10.84 7.22 -2.12
CA ARG A 128 -11.78 6.52 -1.25
C ARG A 128 -12.74 5.65 -2.06
N ARG A 129 -13.26 6.19 -3.15
CA ARG A 129 -14.16 5.44 -4.05
C ARG A 129 -13.44 4.24 -4.66
N TRP A 130 -12.19 4.43 -5.08
CA TRP A 130 -11.41 3.34 -5.64
C TRP A 130 -11.27 2.17 -4.66
N LEU A 131 -11.01 2.45 -3.39
CA LEU A 131 -10.93 1.42 -2.36
C LEU A 131 -12.25 0.62 -2.24
N ARG A 132 -13.38 1.30 -2.35
CA ARG A 132 -14.68 0.62 -2.30
C ARG A 132 -14.87 -0.35 -3.46
N THR A 133 -14.28 -0.08 -4.63
CA THR A 133 -14.37 -0.99 -5.78
C THR A 133 -13.69 -2.32 -5.53
N LEU A 134 -12.71 -2.38 -4.63
CA LEU A 134 -12.03 -3.63 -4.27
C LEU A 134 -12.98 -4.58 -3.55
N GLY A 135 -13.84 -4.06 -2.67
CA GLY A 135 -14.85 -4.86 -2.01
C GLY A 135 -15.91 -5.40 -2.95
N LEU A 136 -16.29 -4.62 -3.97
CA LEU A 136 -17.25 -5.06 -4.97
C LEU A 136 -16.68 -6.19 -5.83
N ALA A 137 -15.41 -6.07 -6.22
CA ALA A 137 -14.72 -7.11 -6.99
C ALA A 137 -14.64 -8.42 -6.21
N ASP A 138 -14.32 -8.33 -4.91
CA ASP A 138 -14.24 -9.48 -4.03
C ASP A 138 -15.59 -10.18 -3.89
N ARG A 139 -16.66 -9.43 -3.74
CA ARG A 139 -18.02 -9.99 -3.67
C ARG A 139 -18.41 -10.73 -4.95
N ARG A 140 -17.94 -10.30 -6.11
CA ARG A 140 -18.21 -10.97 -7.38
C ARG A 140 -17.51 -12.32 -7.47
N HIS A 141 -16.35 -12.47 -6.83
CA HIS A 141 -15.60 -13.72 -6.83
C HIS A 141 -16.15 -14.74 -5.84
N THR A 142 -16.80 -14.29 -4.78
CA THR A 142 -17.35 -15.14 -3.74
C THR A 142 -18.84 -15.48 -3.95
N GLY A 143 -19.48 -14.81 -4.88
CA GLY A 143 -20.89 -15.04 -5.22
C GLY A 143 -21.07 -16.13 -6.29
#